data_4cb3fbf9d37375eb3413961a964a5e88
#
_entry.id   4cb3fbf9d37375eb3413961a964a5e88
#
_cell.length_a   1.000
_cell.length_b   1.000
_cell.length_c   1.000
_cell.angle_alpha   90.00
_cell.angle_beta   90.00
_cell.angle_gamma   90.00
#
_symmetry.space_group_name_H-M   'P 1'
#
loop_
_entity.id
_entity.type
_entity.pdbx_description
1 polymer ?
#
loop_
_entity_poly.entity_id
_entity_poly.type
_entity_poly.pdbx_seq_one_letter_code
_entity_poly.pdbx_strand_id
1 'polypeptide(L)'
;RVLFRSYIDECPVAIECKVKQIIPLGTHDLIIADVLCSHIDESLMDEKGKIHFEEANLINYCHGEYYPMTKKSLGSFGYSVRKKKKKK
;
A
#
# COMPACT_ATOMS: atom_id res chain seq x y z
N ARG A 1 14.93 -17.76 16.07
CA ARG A 1 14.94 -16.38 16.47
C ARG A 1 15.33 -15.46 15.31
N VAL A 2 14.56 -14.43 15.11
CA VAL A 2 14.88 -13.44 14.09
C VAL A 2 15.63 -12.30 14.75
N LEU A 3 16.91 -12.19 14.44
CA LEU A 3 17.73 -11.11 14.96
C LEU A 3 17.56 -9.83 14.18
N PHE A 4 17.28 -9.99 12.89
CA PHE A 4 17.20 -8.85 12.00
C PHE A 4 15.92 -8.90 11.23
N ARG A 5 15.32 -7.76 11.12
CA ARG A 5 14.22 -7.57 10.21
C ARG A 5 14.71 -6.63 9.15
N SER A 6 14.62 -7.08 7.91
CA SER A 6 15.16 -6.31 6.80
C SER A 6 14.04 -5.56 6.11
N TYR A 7 14.19 -4.27 6.01
CA TYR A 7 13.35 -3.45 5.17
C TYR A 7 14.20 -2.27 4.67
N ILE A 8 13.71 -1.64 3.63
CA ILE A 8 14.48 -0.56 2.99
C ILE A 8 14.23 0.72 3.77
N ASP A 9 15.28 1.21 4.40
CA ASP A 9 15.17 2.35 5.31
C ASP A 9 14.73 3.64 4.61
N GLU A 10 15.10 3.80 3.35
CA GLU A 10 14.73 4.97 2.58
C GLU A 10 13.26 4.99 2.16
N CYS A 11 12.58 3.85 2.26
CA CYS A 11 11.18 3.78 1.87
C CYS A 11 10.29 4.34 2.98
N PRO A 12 9.38 5.26 2.65
CA PRO A 12 8.52 5.85 3.68
C PRO A 12 7.47 4.88 4.22
N VAL A 13 7.20 3.79 3.50
CA VAL A 13 6.28 2.75 3.97
C VAL A 13 6.94 1.41 3.74
N ALA A 14 6.98 0.58 4.76
CA ALA A 14 7.51 -0.77 4.67
C ALA A 14 6.58 -1.71 5.43
N ILE A 15 6.33 -2.87 4.85
CA ILE A 15 5.46 -3.88 5.45
C ILE A 15 6.27 -5.14 5.66
N GLU A 16 6.38 -5.58 6.91
CA GLU A 16 7.07 -6.81 7.24
C GLU A 16 6.08 -7.95 7.24
N CYS A 17 6.43 -9.01 6.50
CA CYS A 17 5.54 -10.14 6.31
C CYS A 17 6.25 -11.45 6.60
N LYS A 18 5.47 -12.45 6.97
CA LYS A 18 5.95 -13.82 7.09
C LYS A 18 5.30 -14.64 5.98
N VAL A 19 6.10 -15.30 5.17
CA VAL A 19 5.59 -16.11 4.07
C VAL A 19 4.74 -17.26 4.64
N LYS A 20 3.53 -17.37 4.16
CA LYS A 20 2.58 -18.37 4.58
C LYS A 20 2.49 -19.50 3.57
N GLN A 21 2.52 -19.17 2.29
CA GLN A 21 2.36 -20.13 1.23
C GLN A 21 3.03 -19.64 -0.04
N ILE A 22 3.64 -20.56 -0.77
CA ILE A 22 4.21 -20.27 -2.08
C ILE A 22 3.55 -21.20 -3.08
N ILE A 23 2.96 -20.64 -4.12
CA ILE A 23 2.29 -21.41 -5.16
C ILE A 23 3.07 -21.23 -6.47
N PRO A 24 3.73 -22.29 -6.95
CA PRO A 24 4.46 -22.19 -8.22
C PRO A 24 3.50 -22.04 -9.39
N LEU A 25 3.78 -21.10 -10.28
CA LEU A 25 2.96 -20.84 -11.46
C LEU A 25 3.76 -20.96 -12.75
N GLY A 26 4.84 -21.73 -12.73
CA GLY A 26 5.70 -21.90 -13.89
C GLY A 26 6.86 -20.92 -13.84
N THR A 27 6.78 -19.83 -14.58
CA THR A 27 7.86 -18.84 -14.60
C THR A 27 7.86 -17.92 -13.40
N HIS A 28 6.77 -17.92 -12.64
CA HIS A 28 6.61 -17.04 -11.47
C HIS A 28 6.02 -17.83 -10.32
N ASP A 29 6.22 -17.33 -9.11
CA ASP A 29 5.59 -17.88 -7.92
C ASP A 29 4.62 -16.87 -7.36
N LEU A 30 3.48 -17.36 -6.89
CA LEU A 30 2.55 -16.55 -6.11
C LEU A 30 2.87 -16.76 -4.65
N ILE A 31 3.18 -15.68 -3.94
CA ILE A 31 3.55 -15.75 -2.53
C ILE A 31 2.45 -15.12 -1.70
N ILE A 32 1.94 -15.88 -0.74
CA ILE A 32 0.95 -15.41 0.20
C ILE A 32 1.64 -15.26 1.55
N ALA A 33 1.48 -14.11 2.17
CA ALA A 33 2.17 -13.82 3.41
C ALA A 33 1.25 -13.15 4.41
N ASP A 34 1.53 -13.39 5.68
CA ASP A 34 0.85 -12.69 6.77
C ASP A 34 1.61 -11.40 7.07
N VAL A 35 0.89 -10.30 7.21
CA VAL A 35 1.47 -9.02 7.58
C VAL A 35 1.74 -9.02 9.07
N LEU A 36 3.00 -8.85 9.45
CA LEU A 36 3.39 -8.82 10.86
C LEU A 36 3.33 -7.41 11.42
N CYS A 37 3.86 -6.45 10.68
CA CYS A 37 3.79 -5.06 11.11
C CYS A 37 4.06 -4.14 9.92
N SER A 38 3.69 -2.87 10.08
CA SER A 38 3.92 -1.86 9.07
C SER A 38 4.75 -0.74 9.67
N HIS A 39 5.70 -0.25 8.89
CA HIS A 39 6.56 0.87 9.28
C HIS A 39 6.20 2.05 8.39
N ILE A 40 5.84 3.15 9.02
CA ILE A 40 5.38 4.32 8.29
C ILE A 40 6.16 5.52 8.79
N ASP A 41 6.71 6.29 7.86
CA ASP A 41 7.48 7.48 8.19
C ASP A 41 6.57 8.51 8.84
N GLU A 42 7.04 9.12 9.93
CA GLU A 42 6.28 10.14 10.65
C GLU A 42 5.87 11.31 9.77
N SER A 43 6.67 11.60 8.74
CA SER A 43 6.35 12.71 7.82
C SER A 43 5.04 12.51 7.08
N LEU A 44 4.53 11.28 7.02
CA LEU A 44 3.26 10.98 6.37
C LEU A 44 2.06 11.13 7.28
N MET A 45 2.30 11.37 8.57
CA MET A 45 1.21 11.48 9.55
C MET A 45 0.93 12.94 9.87
N ASP A 46 -0.34 13.27 9.99
CA ASP A 46 -0.73 14.61 10.41
C ASP A 46 -0.89 14.66 11.94
N GLU A 47 -1.26 15.83 12.43
CA GLU A 47 -1.42 16.05 13.86
C GLU A 47 -2.50 15.18 14.49
N LYS A 48 -3.46 14.74 13.69
CA LYS A 48 -4.57 13.92 14.15
C LYS A 48 -4.26 12.44 14.09
N GLY A 49 -3.06 12.08 13.61
CA GLY A 49 -2.66 10.69 13.48
C GLY A 49 -3.11 10.04 12.19
N LYS A 50 -3.67 10.80 11.25
CA LYS A 50 -4.05 10.26 9.96
C LYS A 50 -2.82 10.11 9.07
N ILE A 51 -2.74 8.99 8.39
CA ILE A 51 -1.64 8.71 7.48
C ILE A 51 -2.00 9.18 6.08
N HIS A 52 -1.13 9.97 5.49
CA HIS A 52 -1.34 10.53 4.16
C HIS A 52 -0.49 9.80 3.14
N PHE A 53 -0.97 8.66 2.68
CA PHE A 53 -0.24 7.86 1.69
C PHE A 53 -0.07 8.59 0.36
N GLU A 54 -0.94 9.54 0.07
CA GLU A 54 -0.83 10.33 -1.15
C GLU A 54 0.45 11.18 -1.18
N GLU A 55 1.06 11.42 -0.01
CA GLU A 55 2.30 12.17 0.09
C GLU A 55 3.54 11.28 0.04
N ALA A 56 3.37 9.98 -0.09
CA ALA A 56 4.48 9.03 -0.05
C ALA A 56 5.18 8.85 -1.39
N ASN A 57 4.70 9.49 -2.44
CA ASN A 57 5.23 9.35 -3.80
C ASN A 57 5.23 7.90 -4.27
N LEU A 58 4.11 7.23 -4.06
CA LEU A 58 3.95 5.85 -4.49
C LEU A 58 3.91 5.77 -6.00
N ILE A 59 4.26 4.61 -6.53
CA ILE A 59 4.28 4.39 -7.97
C ILE A 59 3.37 3.24 -8.35
N ASN A 60 2.90 3.30 -9.59
CA ASN A 60 2.09 2.25 -10.20
C ASN A 60 2.81 1.72 -11.44
N TYR A 61 2.68 0.43 -11.67
CA TYR A 61 3.17 -0.17 -12.90
C TYR A 61 1.98 -0.44 -13.81
N CYS A 62 2.06 0.04 -15.04
CA CYS A 62 1.00 -0.18 -16.00
C CYS A 62 1.58 -0.31 -17.39
N HIS A 63 1.31 -1.45 -18.03
CA HIS A 63 1.67 -1.68 -19.43
C HIS A 63 3.12 -1.35 -19.76
N GLY A 64 4.03 -1.89 -18.95
CA GLY A 64 5.47 -1.74 -19.21
C GLY A 64 6.11 -0.48 -18.70
N GLU A 65 5.34 0.40 -18.06
CA GLU A 65 5.88 1.66 -17.58
C GLU A 65 5.43 1.94 -16.15
N TYR A 66 6.17 2.79 -15.48
CA TYR A 66 5.89 3.18 -14.10
C TYR A 66 5.32 4.59 -14.06
N TYR A 67 4.31 4.78 -13.25
CA TYR A 67 3.63 6.07 -13.13
C TYR A 67 3.54 6.49 -11.68
N PRO A 68 3.70 7.78 -11.38
CA PRO A 68 3.46 8.23 -10.02
C PRO A 68 1.96 8.21 -9.72
N MET A 69 1.64 7.97 -8.46
CA MET A 69 0.26 8.04 -8.01
C MET A 69 -0.14 9.50 -7.87
N THR A 70 -1.35 9.83 -8.30
CA THR A 70 -1.83 11.21 -8.13
C THR A 70 -2.22 11.43 -6.67
N LYS A 71 -2.19 12.70 -6.25
CA LYS A 71 -2.58 13.06 -4.90
C LYS A 71 -4.06 13.34 -4.77
N LYS A 72 -4.75 13.41 -5.89
CA LYS A 72 -6.17 13.73 -5.90
C LYS A 72 -7.00 12.48 -5.70
N SER A 73 -7.85 12.49 -4.69
CA SER A 73 -8.74 11.37 -4.40
C SER A 73 -9.91 11.34 -5.39
N LEU A 74 -10.31 10.14 -5.77
CA LEU A 74 -11.52 9.95 -6.56
C LEU A 74 -12.76 9.94 -5.69
N GLY A 75 -12.60 9.68 -4.40
CA GLY A 75 -13.72 9.63 -3.48
C GLY A 75 -13.31 8.97 -2.19
N SER A 76 -14.17 9.05 -1.20
CA SER A 76 -13.92 8.43 0.09
C SER A 76 -14.35 6.97 0.09
N PHE A 77 -14.09 6.28 1.20
CA PHE A 77 -14.42 4.87 1.35
C PHE A 77 -15.89 4.62 0.99
N GLY A 78 -16.09 3.66 0.12
CA GLY A 78 -17.43 3.26 -0.28
C GLY A 78 -18.08 4.11 -1.36
N TYR A 79 -17.39 5.10 -1.91
CA TYR A 79 -18.00 5.98 -2.90
C TYR A 79 -18.50 5.23 -4.14
N SER A 80 -17.85 4.14 -4.53
CA SER A 80 -18.19 3.40 -5.74
C SER A 80 -19.51 2.64 -5.61
N VAL A 81 -19.96 2.39 -4.39
CA VAL A 81 -21.24 1.70 -4.14
C VAL A 81 -22.26 2.63 -3.50
N ARG A 82 -21.96 3.90 -3.43
CA ARG A 82 -22.87 4.89 -2.85
C ARG A 82 -24.05 5.12 -3.78
N LYS A 83 -25.24 5.09 -3.21
CA LYS A 83 -26.43 5.40 -3.99
C LYS A 83 -26.44 6.88 -4.33
N LYS A 84 -26.79 7.19 -5.55
CA LYS A 84 -26.95 8.58 -5.94
C LYS A 84 -28.18 9.16 -5.29
N LYS A 85 -28.06 10.38 -4.83
CA LYS A 85 -29.23 11.09 -4.36
C LYS A 85 -30.12 11.41 -5.54
N LYS A 86 -31.40 11.21 -5.37
CA LYS A 86 -32.34 11.61 -6.39
C LYS A 86 -32.41 13.11 -6.46
N LYS A 87 -32.34 13.62 -7.66
CA LYS A 87 -32.59 15.02 -7.86
C LYS A 87 -34.08 15.27 -7.85
N LYS A 88 -34.44 16.38 -7.34
CA LYS A 88 -35.84 16.77 -7.32
C LYS A 88 -36.09 17.91 -8.26
#